data_a24761cde04dee340ee5e684a57a7432
#
_entry.id   a24761cde04dee340ee5e684a57a7432
#
_cell.length_a   1.000
_cell.length_b   1.000
_cell.length_c   1.000
_cell.angle_alpha   90.00
_cell.angle_beta   90.00
_cell.angle_gamma   90.00
#
_symmetry.space_group_name_H-M   'P 1'
#
loop_
_entity.id
_entity.type
_entity.pdbx_description
1 polymer ?
#
loop_
_entity_poly.entity_id
_entity_poly.type
_entity_poly.pdbx_seq_one_letter_code
_entity_poly.pdbx_strand_id
1 'polypeptide(L)'
;MSIEDELRAAQPITESQTSSDVPISTSFAPVSSEPAETRVLMWIVFGSQGIRAGWSVACFLFLTFFFSGILELVVVLAVAKPLHINLEAFTPVSAMLQETVQFLPILGAAAICALIERRRILDYNLTGPRRLRNFLTGLVAGTVALSVLVAALCAGGWLHFGPISLSGVQIMQYGALWGITFLLTGFAEEGSMRCYLLFTLTRGINYWWALGTIASLCLFAWLNSHGNGSEGVYATALLGLLPCLLLHLKKSTSAGFWQASWLTCTLFGYIHTFNPGETWIGIFSAAAIGFIFCVSIRLTGSAWWAIGFHASWDWAQTFFYGTADSGLAPKGHFLTTTPAGATLWSGGSDGPEGSLLIVPTVLLILLALILVYGRKAKYEFPSTTA
;
A
#
# COMPACT_ATOMS: atom_id res chain seq x y z
N MET A 1 -61.86 24.13 -1.66
CA MET A 1 -61.37 24.48 -3.00
C MET A 1 -60.78 23.22 -3.56
N SER A 2 -61.49 22.63 -4.49
CA SER A 2 -61.35 21.26 -4.94
C SER A 2 -60.48 21.23 -6.20
N ILE A 3 -59.83 20.12 -6.39
CA ILE A 3 -58.87 19.79 -7.47
C ILE A 3 -59.52 19.86 -8.91
N GLU A 4 -60.79 20.21 -9.01
CA GLU A 4 -61.54 20.31 -10.28
C GLU A 4 -61.43 21.68 -10.97
N ASP A 5 -60.90 22.71 -10.34
CA ASP A 5 -60.80 24.06 -10.93
C ASP A 5 -59.55 24.34 -11.77
N GLU A 6 -58.54 23.48 -11.72
CA GLU A 6 -57.28 23.63 -12.51
C GLU A 6 -57.26 22.99 -13.90
N LEU A 7 -58.32 22.22 -14.23
CA LEU A 7 -58.39 21.48 -15.50
C LEU A 7 -59.15 22.20 -16.62
N ARG A 8 -59.53 23.47 -16.45
CA ARG A 8 -60.30 24.23 -17.43
C ARG A 8 -59.59 25.34 -18.22
N ALA A 9 -58.29 25.45 -18.13
CA ALA A 9 -57.51 26.50 -18.79
C ALA A 9 -56.46 26.01 -19.80
N ALA A 10 -56.78 24.97 -20.60
CA ALA A 10 -55.98 24.63 -21.74
C ALA A 10 -56.81 24.76 -23.02
N GLN A 11 -56.76 25.92 -23.67
CA GLN A 11 -57.26 26.08 -25.02
C GLN A 11 -56.28 25.57 -26.07
N PRO A 12 -56.73 24.96 -27.18
CA PRO A 12 -55.87 24.43 -28.26
C PRO A 12 -55.33 25.58 -29.13
N ILE A 13 -54.02 25.55 -29.38
CA ILE A 13 -53.38 26.44 -30.32
C ILE A 13 -53.62 25.88 -31.73
N THR A 14 -54.33 26.64 -32.53
CA THR A 14 -54.57 26.44 -33.97
C THR A 14 -53.27 26.51 -34.78
N GLU A 15 -53.07 25.54 -35.67
CA GLU A 15 -52.11 25.59 -36.75
C GLU A 15 -52.40 26.76 -37.70
N SER A 16 -51.42 27.54 -38.02
CA SER A 16 -51.37 28.41 -39.18
C SER A 16 -49.95 28.57 -39.68
N GLN A 17 -49.70 27.83 -40.74
CA GLN A 17 -48.84 28.13 -41.90
C GLN A 17 -47.87 29.33 -41.79
N THR A 18 -46.57 29.08 -42.01
CA THR A 18 -45.90 29.62 -43.17
C THR A 18 -44.54 28.95 -43.39
N SER A 19 -44.38 28.39 -44.55
CA SER A 19 -43.11 27.92 -45.09
C SER A 19 -42.15 29.09 -45.28
N SER A 20 -40.96 28.98 -44.73
CA SER A 20 -39.77 29.68 -45.24
C SER A 20 -38.64 28.67 -45.25
N ASP A 21 -38.28 28.26 -46.47
CA ASP A 21 -37.10 27.47 -46.81
C ASP A 21 -35.84 28.21 -46.32
N VAL A 22 -35.30 27.83 -45.19
CA VAL A 22 -33.93 28.16 -44.80
C VAL A 22 -33.08 26.96 -45.21
N PRO A 23 -32.15 27.11 -46.16
CA PRO A 23 -31.26 26.02 -46.52
C PRO A 23 -30.39 25.72 -45.30
N ILE A 24 -30.61 24.55 -44.67
CA ILE A 24 -29.71 24.00 -43.69
C ILE A 24 -28.40 23.65 -44.42
N SER A 25 -27.48 24.61 -44.44
CA SER A 25 -26.10 24.36 -44.81
C SER A 25 -25.49 23.43 -43.79
N THR A 26 -25.62 22.12 -43.98
CA THR A 26 -24.83 21.11 -43.28
C THR A 26 -23.41 21.14 -43.82
N SER A 27 -22.70 22.21 -43.54
CA SER A 27 -21.27 22.22 -43.61
C SER A 27 -20.74 21.50 -42.40
N PHE A 28 -20.81 20.15 -42.40
CA PHE A 28 -19.92 19.37 -41.56
C PHE A 28 -18.51 19.68 -42.04
N ALA A 29 -17.80 20.51 -41.26
CA ALA A 29 -16.37 20.61 -41.41
C ALA A 29 -15.80 19.18 -41.36
N PRO A 30 -14.94 18.77 -42.31
CA PRO A 30 -14.38 17.43 -42.28
C PRO A 30 -13.66 17.30 -40.94
N VAL A 31 -14.13 16.37 -40.10
CA VAL A 31 -13.38 15.89 -38.94
C VAL A 31 -12.01 15.51 -39.51
N SER A 32 -10.98 16.27 -39.16
CA SER A 32 -9.61 15.98 -39.55
C SER A 32 -9.34 14.54 -39.18
N SER A 33 -9.23 13.65 -40.13
CA SER A 33 -8.94 12.25 -39.91
C SER A 33 -7.50 12.18 -39.41
N GLU A 34 -7.32 12.16 -38.12
CA GLU A 34 -6.00 11.89 -37.55
C GLU A 34 -5.45 10.61 -38.19
N PRO A 35 -4.16 10.55 -38.51
CA PRO A 35 -3.52 9.38 -39.09
C PRO A 35 -3.87 8.13 -38.25
N ALA A 36 -4.11 7.00 -38.89
CA ALA A 36 -4.48 5.75 -38.22
C ALA A 36 -3.45 5.36 -37.14
N GLU A 37 -2.19 5.65 -37.37
CA GLU A 37 -1.08 5.43 -36.41
C GLU A 37 -1.25 6.25 -35.14
N THR A 38 -1.65 7.52 -35.23
CA THR A 38 -1.91 8.37 -34.06
C THR A 38 -3.08 7.85 -33.26
N ARG A 39 -4.13 7.33 -33.91
CA ARG A 39 -5.29 6.71 -33.21
C ARG A 39 -4.90 5.43 -32.49
N VAL A 40 -4.06 4.58 -33.05
CA VAL A 40 -3.57 3.36 -32.41
C VAL A 40 -2.69 3.70 -31.19
N LEU A 41 -1.75 4.64 -31.35
CA LEU A 41 -0.90 5.11 -30.23
C LEU A 41 -1.74 5.69 -29.10
N MET A 42 -2.71 6.54 -29.42
CA MET A 42 -3.63 7.11 -28.43
C MET A 42 -4.43 6.02 -27.73
N TRP A 43 -4.89 5.00 -28.44
CA TRP A 43 -5.61 3.87 -27.85
C TRP A 43 -4.72 3.02 -26.95
N ILE A 44 -3.43 2.80 -27.28
CA ILE A 44 -2.48 2.05 -26.44
C ILE A 44 -2.18 2.79 -25.13
N VAL A 45 -1.94 4.11 -25.21
CA VAL A 45 -1.48 4.91 -24.08
C VAL A 45 -2.64 5.40 -23.21
N PHE A 46 -3.74 5.79 -23.83
CA PHE A 46 -4.88 6.41 -23.13
C PHE A 46 -6.10 5.50 -23.08
N GLY A 47 -6.81 5.59 -21.97
CA GLY A 47 -8.11 4.97 -21.74
C GLY A 47 -9.16 6.03 -21.42
N SER A 48 -10.38 5.60 -21.06
CA SER A 48 -11.49 6.50 -20.69
C SER A 48 -11.18 7.41 -19.48
N GLN A 49 -10.22 7.05 -18.67
CA GLN A 49 -9.84 7.78 -17.44
C GLN A 49 -8.43 8.44 -17.53
N GLY A 50 -7.94 8.70 -18.72
CA GLY A 50 -6.59 9.22 -18.97
C GLY A 50 -5.58 8.13 -19.28
N ILE A 51 -4.33 8.29 -18.84
CA ILE A 51 -3.26 7.29 -19.08
C ILE A 51 -3.67 5.95 -18.47
N ARG A 52 -3.50 4.87 -19.24
CA ARG A 52 -3.81 3.51 -18.75
C ARG A 52 -2.94 3.14 -17.57
N ALA A 53 -3.54 2.50 -16.57
CA ALA A 53 -2.90 2.17 -15.29
C ALA A 53 -1.55 1.45 -15.44
N GLY A 54 -1.39 0.57 -16.44
CA GLY A 54 -0.13 -0.11 -16.71
C GLY A 54 1.02 0.83 -17.05
N TRP A 55 0.79 1.86 -17.88
CA TRP A 55 1.79 2.87 -18.21
C TRP A 55 2.12 3.78 -17.02
N SER A 56 1.08 4.16 -16.24
CA SER A 56 1.29 4.92 -15.01
C SER A 56 2.15 4.14 -14.02
N VAL A 57 1.88 2.85 -13.82
CA VAL A 57 2.70 1.97 -12.94
C VAL A 57 4.12 1.82 -13.49
N ALA A 58 4.29 1.56 -14.79
CA ALA A 58 5.61 1.44 -15.41
C ALA A 58 6.44 2.73 -15.25
N CYS A 59 5.82 3.89 -15.49
CA CYS A 59 6.45 5.19 -15.30
C CYS A 59 6.87 5.40 -13.83
N PHE A 60 5.97 5.14 -12.89
CA PHE A 60 6.24 5.26 -11.46
C PHE A 60 7.41 4.38 -11.03
N LEU A 61 7.40 3.10 -11.39
CA LEU A 61 8.48 2.17 -11.03
C LEU A 61 9.81 2.59 -11.65
N PHE A 62 9.80 2.96 -12.95
CA PHE A 62 11.01 3.43 -13.61
C PHE A 62 11.61 4.66 -12.90
N LEU A 63 10.79 5.66 -12.60
CA LEU A 63 11.24 6.87 -11.91
C LEU A 63 11.72 6.56 -10.50
N THR A 64 11.02 5.69 -9.78
CA THR A 64 11.42 5.29 -8.42
C THR A 64 12.81 4.63 -8.45
N PHE A 65 13.02 3.61 -9.27
CA PHE A 65 14.31 2.92 -9.37
C PHE A 65 15.42 3.84 -9.86
N PHE A 66 15.13 4.70 -10.85
CA PHE A 66 16.10 5.64 -11.38
C PHE A 66 16.57 6.65 -10.32
N PHE A 67 15.64 7.25 -9.58
CA PHE A 67 15.98 8.20 -8.52
C PHE A 67 16.60 7.51 -7.31
N SER A 68 16.17 6.29 -6.96
CA SER A 68 16.79 5.51 -5.88
C SER A 68 18.26 5.22 -6.18
N GLY A 69 18.60 4.77 -7.38
CA GLY A 69 19.99 4.50 -7.74
C GLY A 69 20.87 5.74 -7.70
N ILE A 70 20.36 6.92 -8.15
CA ILE A 70 21.07 8.18 -8.05
C ILE A 70 21.28 8.60 -6.59
N LEU A 71 20.19 8.56 -5.79
CA LEU A 71 20.25 9.03 -4.39
C LEU A 71 21.10 8.09 -3.54
N GLU A 72 21.03 6.79 -3.76
CA GLU A 72 21.89 5.79 -3.10
C GLU A 72 23.36 6.09 -3.37
N LEU A 73 23.73 6.33 -4.63
CA LEU A 73 25.09 6.70 -4.99
C LEU A 73 25.54 7.98 -4.27
N VAL A 74 24.69 9.00 -4.22
CA VAL A 74 24.98 10.26 -3.51
C VAL A 74 25.16 10.01 -2.01
N VAL A 75 24.24 9.27 -1.37
CA VAL A 75 24.31 8.97 0.07
C VAL A 75 25.57 8.16 0.39
N VAL A 76 25.91 7.16 -0.41
CA VAL A 76 27.14 6.36 -0.21
C VAL A 76 28.38 7.21 -0.34
N LEU A 77 28.50 8.02 -1.40
CA LEU A 77 29.74 8.76 -1.69
C LEU A 77 29.88 10.04 -0.86
N ALA A 78 28.79 10.77 -0.62
CA ALA A 78 28.83 12.07 0.02
C ALA A 78 28.57 12.03 1.54
N VAL A 79 27.95 10.96 2.05
CA VAL A 79 27.55 10.85 3.47
C VAL A 79 28.19 9.63 4.13
N ALA A 80 27.88 8.42 3.67
CA ALA A 80 28.26 7.21 4.39
C ALA A 80 29.77 6.99 4.41
N LYS A 81 30.46 7.12 3.26
CA LYS A 81 31.93 6.97 3.18
C LYS A 81 32.68 8.03 3.98
N PRO A 82 32.43 9.37 3.81
CA PRO A 82 33.12 10.38 4.56
C PRO A 82 32.89 10.34 6.08
N LEU A 83 31.71 9.92 6.51
CA LEU A 83 31.34 9.82 7.92
C LEU A 83 31.58 8.41 8.51
N HIS A 84 32.13 7.48 7.73
CA HIS A 84 32.39 6.10 8.12
C HIS A 84 31.17 5.37 8.68
N ILE A 85 29.98 5.66 8.11
CA ILE A 85 28.73 5.02 8.51
C ILE A 85 28.65 3.63 7.86
N ASN A 86 28.50 2.59 8.70
CA ASN A 86 28.25 1.24 8.21
C ASN A 86 26.75 1.11 7.87
N LEU A 87 26.43 1.08 6.58
CA LEU A 87 25.03 0.93 6.10
C LEU A 87 24.50 -0.48 6.28
N GLU A 88 25.34 -1.51 6.47
CA GLU A 88 24.87 -2.89 6.71
C GLU A 88 24.41 -3.10 8.15
N ALA A 89 24.81 -2.22 9.08
CA ALA A 89 24.41 -2.31 10.47
C ALA A 89 23.02 -1.69 10.67
N PHE A 90 22.08 -2.41 11.25
CA PHE A 90 20.75 -1.90 11.56
C PHE A 90 20.80 -0.98 12.80
N THR A 91 21.20 0.27 12.55
CA THR A 91 21.26 1.36 13.53
C THR A 91 20.29 2.48 13.12
N PRO A 92 19.83 3.34 14.05
CA PRO A 92 18.90 4.42 13.68
C PRO A 92 19.42 5.31 12.55
N VAL A 93 20.72 5.60 12.50
CA VAL A 93 21.31 6.48 11.50
C VAL A 93 21.39 5.78 10.13
N SER A 94 21.90 4.54 10.10
CA SER A 94 21.99 3.79 8.84
C SER A 94 20.59 3.48 8.27
N ALA A 95 19.65 3.07 9.12
CA ALA A 95 18.26 2.84 8.73
C ALA A 95 17.60 4.13 8.23
N MET A 96 17.74 5.25 8.92
CA MET A 96 17.21 6.54 8.48
C MET A 96 17.77 6.97 7.10
N LEU A 97 19.05 6.71 6.82
CA LEU A 97 19.61 7.00 5.50
C LEU A 97 19.00 6.10 4.42
N GLN A 98 18.84 4.79 4.70
CA GLN A 98 18.23 3.84 3.77
C GLN A 98 16.76 4.19 3.51
N GLU A 99 16.00 4.50 4.57
CA GLU A 99 14.60 4.90 4.42
C GLU A 99 14.45 6.25 3.69
N THR A 100 15.39 7.14 3.83
CA THR A 100 15.44 8.39 3.04
C THR A 100 15.68 8.09 1.56
N VAL A 101 16.55 7.12 1.25
CA VAL A 101 16.82 6.66 -0.12
C VAL A 101 15.61 5.93 -0.72
N GLN A 102 14.76 5.31 0.08
CA GLN A 102 13.48 4.76 -0.36
C GLN A 102 12.41 5.84 -0.55
N PHE A 103 12.17 6.65 0.49
CA PHE A 103 11.05 7.58 0.56
C PHE A 103 11.12 8.71 -0.47
N LEU A 104 12.27 9.40 -0.59
CA LEU A 104 12.37 10.56 -1.48
C LEU A 104 12.18 10.22 -2.96
N PRO A 105 12.73 9.13 -3.51
CA PRO A 105 12.43 8.68 -4.87
C PRO A 105 10.96 8.35 -5.10
N ILE A 106 10.31 7.65 -4.16
CA ILE A 106 8.88 7.32 -4.23
C ILE A 106 8.04 8.60 -4.25
N LEU A 107 8.34 9.56 -3.38
CA LEU A 107 7.67 10.85 -3.34
C LEU A 107 7.87 11.63 -4.65
N GLY A 108 9.11 11.67 -5.16
CA GLY A 108 9.46 12.34 -6.42
C GLY A 108 8.76 11.70 -7.62
N ALA A 109 8.79 10.37 -7.71
CA ALA A 109 8.10 9.61 -8.75
C ALA A 109 6.59 9.84 -8.71
N ALA A 110 5.98 9.77 -7.52
CA ALA A 110 4.55 10.04 -7.35
C ALA A 110 4.19 11.48 -7.71
N ALA A 111 5.04 12.47 -7.37
CA ALA A 111 4.82 13.86 -7.74
C ALA A 111 4.88 14.07 -9.26
N ILE A 112 5.85 13.48 -9.95
CA ILE A 112 5.96 13.55 -11.40
C ILE A 112 4.77 12.88 -12.08
N CYS A 113 4.39 11.68 -11.62
CA CYS A 113 3.21 10.99 -12.14
C CYS A 113 1.93 11.81 -11.90
N ALA A 114 1.80 12.47 -10.74
CA ALA A 114 0.67 13.35 -10.45
C ALA A 114 0.60 14.54 -11.44
N LEU A 115 1.74 15.15 -11.77
CA LEU A 115 1.82 16.21 -12.78
C LEU A 115 1.41 15.69 -14.17
N ILE A 116 1.93 14.54 -14.58
CA ILE A 116 1.61 13.92 -15.89
C ILE A 116 0.11 13.57 -15.94
N GLU A 117 -0.46 13.01 -14.87
CA GLU A 117 -1.87 12.63 -14.78
C GLU A 117 -2.80 13.82 -14.47
N ARG A 118 -2.26 15.03 -14.29
CA ARG A 118 -3.00 16.25 -13.91
C ARG A 118 -3.82 16.07 -12.63
N ARG A 119 -3.21 15.46 -11.60
CA ARG A 119 -3.78 15.17 -10.29
C ARG A 119 -2.97 15.84 -9.19
N ARG A 120 -3.53 15.93 -8.00
CA ARG A 120 -2.77 16.29 -6.81
C ARG A 120 -2.18 15.02 -6.22
N ILE A 121 -0.98 15.08 -5.65
CA ILE A 121 -0.34 13.94 -4.99
C ILE A 121 -1.21 13.35 -3.85
N LEU A 122 -1.99 14.19 -3.19
CA LEU A 122 -2.90 13.75 -2.13
C LEU A 122 -4.07 12.91 -2.65
N ASP A 123 -4.40 12.97 -3.94
CA ASP A 123 -5.48 12.18 -4.51
C ASP A 123 -5.16 10.67 -4.54
N TYR A 124 -3.87 10.31 -4.40
CA TYR A 124 -3.44 8.92 -4.21
C TYR A 124 -3.73 8.42 -2.78
N ASN A 125 -5.00 8.19 -2.45
CA ASN A 125 -5.48 7.67 -1.17
C ASN A 125 -5.05 8.44 0.09
N LEU A 126 -4.58 9.70 -0.05
CA LEU A 126 -4.22 10.58 1.08
C LEU A 126 -5.28 11.63 1.38
N THR A 127 -6.29 11.80 0.52
CA THR A 127 -7.48 12.59 0.81
C THR A 127 -8.44 11.76 1.66
N GLY A 128 -9.33 12.43 2.39
CA GLY A 128 -10.34 11.74 3.19
C GLY A 128 -10.63 12.48 4.49
N PRO A 129 -11.69 12.10 5.19
CA PRO A 129 -12.06 12.73 6.45
C PRO A 129 -11.13 12.29 7.59
N ARG A 130 -10.99 13.17 8.60
CA ARG A 130 -10.37 12.83 9.90
C ARG A 130 -8.92 12.27 9.79
N ARG A 131 -8.11 12.77 8.86
CA ARG A 131 -6.75 12.28 8.58
C ARG A 131 -5.89 12.15 9.84
N LEU A 132 -5.75 13.24 10.61
CA LEU A 132 -4.96 13.23 11.85
C LEU A 132 -5.48 12.19 12.85
N ARG A 133 -6.80 12.10 13.02
CA ARG A 133 -7.39 11.10 13.92
C ARG A 133 -7.10 9.68 13.45
N ASN A 134 -7.23 9.42 12.14
CA ASN A 134 -6.93 8.10 11.58
C ASN A 134 -5.44 7.75 11.77
N PHE A 135 -4.54 8.70 11.53
CA PHE A 135 -3.12 8.51 11.78
C PHE A 135 -2.82 8.20 13.26
N LEU A 136 -3.32 9.02 14.19
CA LEU A 136 -3.11 8.82 15.62
C LEU A 136 -3.73 7.51 16.13
N THR A 137 -4.91 7.13 15.64
CA THR A 137 -5.51 5.83 16.00
C THR A 137 -4.77 4.67 15.38
N GLY A 138 -4.13 4.85 14.21
CA GLY A 138 -3.19 3.90 13.64
C GLY A 138 -1.97 3.71 14.54
N LEU A 139 -1.31 4.81 14.95
CA LEU A 139 -0.17 4.76 15.87
C LEU A 139 -0.50 3.96 17.16
N VAL A 140 -1.63 4.25 17.78
CA VAL A 140 -2.05 3.52 18.98
C VAL A 140 -2.31 2.06 18.67
N ALA A 141 -2.98 1.76 17.57
CA ALA A 141 -3.34 0.39 17.19
C ALA A 141 -2.09 -0.47 16.89
N GLY A 142 -1.09 0.06 16.17
CA GLY A 142 0.14 -0.65 15.87
C GLY A 142 0.94 -0.98 17.13
N THR A 143 1.16 0.02 17.98
CA THR A 143 1.85 -0.20 19.28
C THR A 143 1.13 -1.22 20.16
N VAL A 144 -0.20 -1.12 20.29
CA VAL A 144 -1.00 -2.03 21.10
C VAL A 144 -0.97 -3.45 20.52
N ALA A 145 -1.15 -3.59 19.21
CA ALA A 145 -1.20 -4.90 18.57
C ALA A 145 0.14 -5.65 18.71
N LEU A 146 1.27 -4.97 18.49
CA LEU A 146 2.58 -5.55 18.73
C LEU A 146 2.79 -5.87 20.22
N SER A 147 2.38 -4.99 21.13
CA SER A 147 2.50 -5.24 22.58
C SER A 147 1.72 -6.48 23.02
N VAL A 148 0.54 -6.72 22.43
CA VAL A 148 -0.26 -7.95 22.67
C VAL A 148 0.49 -9.18 22.14
N LEU A 149 1.07 -9.11 20.96
CA LEU A 149 1.87 -10.22 20.39
C LEU A 149 3.09 -10.53 21.26
N VAL A 150 3.88 -9.50 21.64
CA VAL A 150 5.04 -9.65 22.52
C VAL A 150 4.63 -10.22 23.89
N ALA A 151 3.55 -9.74 24.48
CA ALA A 151 3.03 -10.28 25.74
C ALA A 151 2.62 -11.75 25.61
N ALA A 152 2.00 -12.15 24.50
CA ALA A 152 1.64 -13.54 24.24
C ALA A 152 2.88 -14.44 24.07
N LEU A 153 3.91 -13.95 23.37
CA LEU A 153 5.20 -14.64 23.24
C LEU A 153 5.87 -14.84 24.60
N CYS A 154 5.87 -13.80 25.45
CA CYS A 154 6.44 -13.88 26.78
C CYS A 154 5.65 -14.84 27.67
N ALA A 155 4.32 -14.78 27.64
CA ALA A 155 3.46 -15.69 28.42
C ALA A 155 3.63 -17.15 28.00
N GLY A 156 3.92 -17.41 26.73
CA GLY A 156 4.23 -18.74 26.20
C GLY A 156 5.67 -19.21 26.46
N GLY A 157 6.53 -18.34 27.01
CA GLY A 157 7.95 -18.65 27.23
C GLY A 157 8.80 -18.67 25.96
N TRP A 158 8.29 -18.06 24.88
CA TRP A 158 8.99 -17.99 23.59
C TRP A 158 9.77 -16.69 23.38
N LEU A 159 9.63 -15.73 24.30
CA LEU A 159 10.40 -14.48 24.33
C LEU A 159 10.74 -14.15 25.77
N HIS A 160 12.00 -13.79 26.05
CA HIS A 160 12.45 -13.39 27.37
C HIS A 160 12.97 -11.96 27.33
N PHE A 161 12.61 -11.16 28.34
CA PHE A 161 13.19 -9.84 28.56
C PHE A 161 14.55 -9.94 29.25
N GLY A 162 15.52 -9.19 28.72
CA GLY A 162 16.82 -8.96 29.32
C GLY A 162 16.90 -7.57 29.99
N PRO A 163 18.14 -7.07 30.21
CA PRO A 163 18.34 -5.78 30.83
C PRO A 163 17.91 -4.63 29.91
N ILE A 164 17.61 -3.47 30.50
CA ILE A 164 17.45 -2.21 29.76
C ILE A 164 18.79 -1.82 29.15
N SER A 165 18.83 -1.54 27.85
CA SER A 165 20.08 -1.26 27.15
C SER A 165 20.41 0.22 27.02
N LEU A 166 19.43 1.13 27.21
CA LEU A 166 19.62 2.58 27.15
C LEU A 166 19.21 3.25 28.46
N SER A 167 19.84 4.38 28.80
CA SER A 167 19.53 5.15 29.98
C SER A 167 19.55 6.66 29.74
N GLY A 168 18.85 7.39 30.59
CA GLY A 168 18.84 8.85 30.57
C GLY A 168 18.40 9.44 29.24
N VAL A 169 19.14 10.43 28.75
CA VAL A 169 18.82 11.14 27.52
C VAL A 169 18.90 10.28 26.25
N GLN A 170 19.67 9.18 26.30
CA GLN A 170 19.78 8.24 25.16
C GLN A 170 18.42 7.64 24.78
N ILE A 171 17.55 7.34 25.75
CA ILE A 171 16.20 6.82 25.48
C ILE A 171 15.44 7.76 24.55
N MET A 172 15.48 9.06 24.87
CA MET A 172 14.76 10.06 24.05
C MET A 172 15.42 10.24 22.66
N GLN A 173 16.75 10.28 22.60
CA GLN A 173 17.48 10.45 21.34
C GLN A 173 17.23 9.27 20.39
N TYR A 174 17.45 8.05 20.85
CA TYR A 174 17.25 6.85 20.03
C TYR A 174 15.77 6.63 19.70
N GLY A 175 14.87 6.89 20.66
CA GLY A 175 13.44 6.80 20.43
C GLY A 175 12.95 7.78 19.35
N ALA A 176 13.47 9.01 19.34
CA ALA A 176 13.16 9.98 18.32
C ALA A 176 13.76 9.62 16.95
N LEU A 177 15.02 9.17 16.90
CA LEU A 177 15.66 8.74 15.66
C LEU A 177 14.94 7.56 15.03
N TRP A 178 14.65 6.50 15.79
CA TRP A 178 13.86 5.38 15.32
C TRP A 178 12.43 5.79 14.92
N GLY A 179 11.82 6.75 15.66
CA GLY A 179 10.51 7.29 15.32
C GLY A 179 10.49 8.00 13.97
N ILE A 180 11.52 8.78 13.64
CA ILE A 180 11.65 9.41 12.33
C ILE A 180 11.90 8.35 11.26
N THR A 181 12.79 7.37 11.52
CA THR A 181 13.07 6.27 10.60
C THR A 181 11.79 5.54 10.21
N PHE A 182 11.02 5.05 11.17
CA PHE A 182 9.80 4.28 10.87
C PHE A 182 8.63 5.12 10.36
N LEU A 183 8.63 6.42 10.60
CA LEU A 183 7.73 7.32 9.85
C LEU A 183 8.11 7.36 8.37
N LEU A 184 9.40 7.41 8.03
CA LEU A 184 9.85 7.34 6.64
C LEU A 184 9.51 5.99 6.01
N THR A 185 9.74 4.87 6.71
CA THR A 185 9.35 3.51 6.29
C THR A 185 7.85 3.46 5.98
N GLY A 186 7.00 3.84 6.94
CA GLY A 186 5.56 3.84 6.76
C GLY A 186 5.08 4.73 5.60
N PHE A 187 5.73 5.88 5.38
CA PHE A 187 5.44 6.73 4.21
C PHE A 187 5.98 6.15 2.90
N ALA A 188 7.13 5.51 2.89
CA ALA A 188 7.71 4.91 1.69
C ALA A 188 6.89 3.69 1.24
N GLU A 189 6.65 2.77 2.15
CA GLU A 189 6.01 1.51 1.83
C GLU A 189 4.50 1.67 1.61
N GLU A 190 3.79 2.34 2.52
CA GLU A 190 2.37 2.61 2.31
C GLU A 190 2.14 3.64 1.20
N GLY A 191 3.06 4.59 1.01
CA GLY A 191 3.06 5.55 -0.09
C GLY A 191 3.15 4.89 -1.45
N SER A 192 4.05 3.92 -1.63
CA SER A 192 4.16 3.16 -2.87
C SER A 192 3.00 2.18 -3.05
N MET A 193 2.73 1.33 -2.06
CA MET A 193 1.81 0.19 -2.19
C MET A 193 0.34 0.60 -2.08
N ARG A 194 -0.03 1.38 -1.06
CA ARG A 194 -1.43 1.71 -0.71
C ARG A 194 -1.86 3.07 -1.24
N CYS A 195 -0.92 4.00 -1.39
CA CYS A 195 -1.24 5.28 -2.01
C CYS A 195 -1.16 5.17 -3.52
N TYR A 196 0.02 5.01 -4.11
CA TYR A 196 0.16 5.08 -5.56
C TYR A 196 -0.34 3.83 -6.30
N LEU A 197 0.22 2.64 -5.98
CA LEU A 197 -0.08 1.41 -6.73
C LEU A 197 -1.53 0.97 -6.56
N LEU A 198 -2.06 0.90 -5.34
CA LEU A 198 -3.45 0.54 -5.10
C LEU A 198 -4.41 1.48 -5.82
N PHE A 199 -4.20 2.80 -5.70
CA PHE A 199 -5.05 3.80 -6.36
C PHE A 199 -5.01 3.63 -7.89
N THR A 200 -3.82 3.51 -8.46
CA THR A 200 -3.63 3.43 -9.92
C THR A 200 -4.19 2.12 -10.48
N LEU A 201 -3.89 1.00 -9.85
CA LEU A 201 -4.36 -0.32 -10.27
C LEU A 201 -5.89 -0.46 -10.14
N THR A 202 -6.51 0.12 -9.12
CA THR A 202 -7.97 0.08 -8.95
C THR A 202 -8.72 0.55 -10.18
N ARG A 203 -8.14 1.45 -10.97
CA ARG A 203 -8.74 2.03 -12.18
C ARG A 203 -8.60 1.16 -13.43
N GLY A 204 -7.67 0.24 -13.47
CA GLY A 204 -7.34 -0.46 -14.71
C GLY A 204 -7.03 -1.93 -14.59
N ILE A 205 -7.02 -2.50 -13.37
CA ILE A 205 -6.74 -3.91 -13.20
C ILE A 205 -7.98 -4.75 -13.45
N ASN A 206 -7.76 -5.92 -14.07
CA ASN A 206 -8.73 -7.00 -14.13
C ASN A 206 -8.06 -8.32 -13.75
N TYR A 207 -8.86 -9.39 -13.66
CA TYR A 207 -8.38 -10.71 -13.28
C TYR A 207 -7.18 -11.20 -14.11
N TRP A 208 -7.18 -10.99 -15.42
CA TRP A 208 -6.12 -11.46 -16.31
C TRP A 208 -4.79 -10.76 -16.06
N TRP A 209 -4.84 -9.45 -15.79
CA TRP A 209 -3.65 -8.69 -15.40
C TRP A 209 -3.14 -9.11 -14.02
N ALA A 210 -4.03 -9.34 -13.05
CA ALA A 210 -3.65 -9.84 -11.73
C ALA A 210 -3.01 -11.23 -11.84
N LEU A 211 -3.62 -12.14 -12.60
CA LEU A 211 -3.08 -13.47 -12.87
C LEU A 211 -1.71 -13.41 -13.53
N GLY A 212 -1.56 -12.62 -14.60
CA GLY A 212 -0.30 -12.47 -15.32
C GLY A 212 0.82 -11.92 -14.43
N THR A 213 0.53 -10.91 -13.61
CA THR A 213 1.52 -10.34 -12.69
C THR A 213 1.93 -11.32 -11.61
N ILE A 214 0.98 -11.99 -10.95
CA ILE A 214 1.28 -12.99 -9.91
C ILE A 214 2.03 -14.18 -10.49
N ALA A 215 1.65 -14.66 -11.67
CA ALA A 215 2.38 -15.73 -12.36
C ALA A 215 3.83 -15.32 -12.70
N SER A 216 4.02 -14.07 -13.13
CA SER A 216 5.37 -13.54 -13.41
C SER A 216 6.22 -13.44 -12.14
N LEU A 217 5.64 -13.00 -11.01
CA LEU A 217 6.34 -13.00 -9.72
C LEU A 217 6.73 -14.41 -9.28
N CYS A 218 5.84 -15.39 -9.41
CA CYS A 218 6.12 -16.78 -9.09
C CYS A 218 7.24 -17.35 -9.99
N LEU A 219 7.20 -17.06 -11.28
CA LEU A 219 8.23 -17.48 -12.23
C LEU A 219 9.59 -16.85 -11.88
N PHE A 220 9.61 -15.55 -11.59
CA PHE A 220 10.82 -14.86 -11.20
C PHE A 220 11.39 -15.41 -9.88
N ALA A 221 10.56 -15.66 -8.88
CA ALA A 221 10.97 -16.31 -7.64
C ALA A 221 11.57 -17.69 -7.89
N TRP A 222 10.93 -18.51 -8.74
CA TRP A 222 11.43 -19.84 -9.11
C TRP A 222 12.79 -19.79 -9.79
N LEU A 223 12.97 -18.89 -10.75
CA LEU A 223 14.23 -18.71 -11.47
C LEU A 223 15.38 -18.28 -10.55
N ASN A 224 15.12 -17.38 -9.61
CA ASN A 224 16.15 -16.87 -8.69
C ASN A 224 16.47 -17.82 -7.54
N SER A 225 15.51 -18.59 -7.06
CA SER A 225 15.70 -19.51 -5.94
C SER A 225 16.24 -20.88 -6.35
N HIS A 226 16.40 -21.16 -7.65
CA HIS A 226 16.68 -22.51 -8.16
C HIS A 226 15.73 -23.59 -7.56
N GLY A 227 14.50 -23.17 -7.23
CA GLY A 227 13.47 -24.03 -6.62
C GLY A 227 13.52 -24.17 -5.10
N ASN A 228 14.48 -23.58 -4.41
CA ASN A 228 14.59 -23.65 -2.96
C ASN A 228 14.04 -22.36 -2.29
N GLY A 229 13.25 -22.52 -1.22
CA GLY A 229 12.78 -21.38 -0.41
C GLY A 229 11.67 -20.52 -1.01
N SER A 230 11.04 -20.99 -2.10
CA SER A 230 9.97 -20.25 -2.78
C SER A 230 8.55 -20.61 -2.31
N GLU A 231 8.42 -21.53 -1.35
CA GLU A 231 7.11 -22.03 -0.89
C GLU A 231 6.23 -20.90 -0.33
N GLY A 232 6.80 -19.98 0.45
CA GLY A 232 6.08 -18.83 1.00
C GLY A 232 5.57 -17.90 -0.09
N VAL A 233 6.35 -17.66 -1.14
CA VAL A 233 5.95 -16.85 -2.30
C VAL A 233 4.79 -17.51 -3.03
N TYR A 234 4.86 -18.82 -3.28
CA TYR A 234 3.78 -19.54 -3.95
C TYR A 234 2.51 -19.59 -3.11
N ALA A 235 2.62 -19.83 -1.80
CA ALA A 235 1.48 -19.82 -0.91
C ALA A 235 0.79 -18.42 -0.90
N THR A 236 1.57 -17.35 -0.77
CA THR A 236 1.08 -15.97 -0.81
C THR A 236 0.43 -15.65 -2.17
N ALA A 237 1.05 -16.09 -3.28
CA ALA A 237 0.51 -15.90 -4.61
C ALA A 237 -0.82 -16.64 -4.82
N LEU A 238 -0.90 -17.92 -4.40
CA LEU A 238 -2.13 -18.71 -4.48
C LEU A 238 -3.26 -18.10 -3.64
N LEU A 239 -2.94 -17.62 -2.44
CA LEU A 239 -3.89 -16.90 -1.59
C LEU A 239 -4.39 -15.60 -2.24
N GLY A 240 -3.54 -14.91 -3.01
CA GLY A 240 -3.93 -13.73 -3.78
C GLY A 240 -4.78 -14.06 -5.01
N LEU A 241 -4.48 -15.14 -5.73
CA LEU A 241 -5.19 -15.53 -6.96
C LEU A 241 -6.62 -15.99 -6.71
N LEU A 242 -6.87 -16.76 -5.66
CA LEU A 242 -8.21 -17.28 -5.37
C LEU A 242 -9.26 -16.18 -5.16
N PRO A 243 -9.03 -15.15 -4.31
CA PRO A 243 -9.95 -14.02 -4.20
C PRO A 243 -10.14 -13.25 -5.51
N CYS A 244 -9.08 -13.06 -6.30
CA CYS A 244 -9.18 -12.39 -7.60
C CYS A 244 -10.09 -13.16 -8.57
N LEU A 245 -9.97 -14.48 -8.60
CA LEU A 245 -10.84 -15.36 -9.39
C LEU A 245 -12.30 -15.26 -8.93
N LEU A 246 -12.55 -15.34 -7.63
CA LEU A 246 -13.90 -15.23 -7.06
C LEU A 246 -14.54 -13.87 -7.37
N LEU A 247 -13.79 -12.79 -7.31
CA LEU A 247 -14.24 -11.43 -7.67
C LEU A 247 -14.59 -11.34 -9.16
N HIS A 248 -13.77 -11.96 -10.01
CA HIS A 248 -14.00 -12.01 -11.45
C HIS A 248 -15.29 -12.77 -11.79
N LEU A 249 -15.45 -13.97 -11.21
CA LEU A 249 -16.64 -14.80 -11.43
C LEU A 249 -17.94 -14.15 -10.93
N LYS A 250 -17.88 -13.45 -9.80
CA LYS A 250 -19.03 -12.72 -9.22
C LYS A 250 -19.36 -11.41 -9.93
N LYS A 251 -18.54 -10.93 -10.87
CA LYS A 251 -18.71 -9.64 -11.56
C LYS A 251 -18.98 -8.47 -10.59
N SER A 252 -18.24 -8.43 -9.48
CA SER A 252 -18.41 -7.43 -8.44
C SER A 252 -18.06 -6.03 -8.94
N THR A 253 -18.87 -5.03 -8.61
CA THR A 253 -18.60 -3.61 -8.93
C THR A 253 -17.35 -3.05 -8.23
N SER A 254 -16.94 -3.65 -7.12
CA SER A 254 -15.71 -3.31 -6.40
C SER A 254 -14.53 -4.23 -6.76
N ALA A 255 -14.64 -5.03 -7.83
CA ALA A 255 -13.62 -6.01 -8.20
C ALA A 255 -12.25 -5.34 -8.45
N GLY A 256 -12.20 -4.17 -9.10
CA GLY A 256 -10.95 -3.45 -9.35
C GLY A 256 -10.17 -3.13 -8.07
N PHE A 257 -10.84 -2.58 -7.06
CA PHE A 257 -10.21 -2.29 -5.78
C PHE A 257 -9.67 -3.56 -5.08
N TRP A 258 -10.48 -4.61 -4.99
CA TRP A 258 -10.06 -5.82 -4.28
C TRP A 258 -9.01 -6.62 -5.04
N GLN A 259 -9.05 -6.64 -6.37
CA GLN A 259 -7.98 -7.25 -7.18
C GLN A 259 -6.68 -6.48 -7.03
N ALA A 260 -6.72 -5.14 -7.07
CA ALA A 260 -5.56 -4.30 -6.80
C ALA A 260 -5.02 -4.50 -5.37
N SER A 261 -5.91 -4.63 -4.38
CA SER A 261 -5.54 -4.93 -2.99
C SER A 261 -4.79 -6.25 -2.89
N TRP A 262 -5.33 -7.33 -3.44
CA TRP A 262 -4.67 -8.64 -3.40
C TRP A 262 -3.34 -8.65 -4.14
N LEU A 263 -3.25 -7.96 -5.29
CA LEU A 263 -2.01 -7.87 -6.03
C LEU A 263 -0.93 -7.09 -5.26
N THR A 264 -1.28 -5.92 -4.71
CA THR A 264 -0.31 -5.11 -3.95
C THR A 264 0.12 -5.79 -2.65
N CYS A 265 -0.77 -6.57 -2.01
CA CYS A 265 -0.42 -7.36 -0.83
C CYS A 265 0.49 -8.54 -1.16
N THR A 266 0.22 -9.24 -2.27
CA THR A 266 1.10 -10.33 -2.76
C THR A 266 2.48 -9.77 -3.09
N LEU A 267 2.55 -8.61 -3.76
CA LEU A 267 3.81 -7.93 -4.05
C LEU A 267 4.54 -7.52 -2.77
N PHE A 268 3.80 -7.02 -1.79
CA PHE A 268 4.36 -6.61 -0.50
C PHE A 268 5.00 -7.79 0.25
N GLY A 269 4.29 -8.90 0.39
CA GLY A 269 4.88 -10.12 0.93
C GLY A 269 6.06 -10.64 0.11
N TYR A 270 5.98 -10.55 -1.24
CA TYR A 270 7.07 -10.98 -2.11
C TYR A 270 8.35 -10.17 -1.88
N ILE A 271 8.26 -8.85 -1.75
CA ILE A 271 9.43 -7.99 -1.53
C ILE A 271 10.17 -8.38 -0.23
N HIS A 272 9.46 -8.81 0.81
CA HIS A 272 10.05 -9.27 2.07
C HIS A 272 10.94 -10.52 1.90
N THR A 273 10.80 -11.28 0.82
CA THR A 273 11.72 -12.41 0.54
C THR A 273 13.18 -11.99 0.37
N PHE A 274 13.45 -10.71 0.16
CA PHE A 274 14.81 -10.17 0.04
C PHE A 274 15.42 -9.77 1.39
N ASN A 275 14.64 -9.79 2.48
CA ASN A 275 15.14 -9.48 3.81
C ASN A 275 15.98 -10.65 4.36
N PRO A 276 17.17 -10.38 4.92
CA PRO A 276 17.98 -11.42 5.54
C PRO A 276 17.26 -12.04 6.74
N GLY A 277 17.09 -13.34 6.77
CA GLY A 277 16.48 -14.05 7.91
C GLY A 277 14.95 -14.08 7.93
N GLU A 278 14.31 -13.56 6.91
CA GLU A 278 12.84 -13.61 6.74
C GLU A 278 12.37 -15.07 6.61
N THR A 279 11.25 -15.38 7.26
CA THR A 279 10.63 -16.70 7.21
C THR A 279 9.39 -16.71 6.31
N TRP A 280 8.92 -17.90 5.93
CA TRP A 280 7.66 -18.00 5.17
C TRP A 280 6.45 -17.47 5.96
N ILE A 281 6.50 -17.49 7.31
CA ILE A 281 5.46 -16.91 8.18
C ILE A 281 5.53 -15.40 8.10
N GLY A 282 6.73 -14.80 8.15
CA GLY A 282 6.93 -13.35 7.99
C GLY A 282 6.44 -12.86 6.62
N ILE A 283 6.82 -13.55 5.53
CA ILE A 283 6.31 -13.23 4.18
C ILE A 283 4.78 -13.25 4.12
N PHE A 284 4.16 -14.28 4.72
CA PHE A 284 2.71 -14.37 4.80
C PHE A 284 2.11 -13.26 5.68
N SER A 285 2.74 -12.94 6.82
CA SER A 285 2.27 -11.90 7.73
C SER A 285 2.34 -10.51 7.07
N ALA A 286 3.42 -10.20 6.34
CA ALA A 286 3.55 -8.97 5.57
C ALA A 286 2.43 -8.84 4.52
N ALA A 287 2.13 -9.91 3.77
CA ALA A 287 1.00 -9.90 2.84
C ALA A 287 -0.34 -9.70 3.56
N ALA A 288 -0.55 -10.37 4.69
CA ALA A 288 -1.81 -10.33 5.44
C ALA A 288 -2.06 -8.97 6.09
N ILE A 289 -1.05 -8.37 6.73
CA ILE A 289 -1.16 -7.02 7.29
C ILE A 289 -1.34 -6.00 6.18
N GLY A 290 -0.67 -6.18 5.05
CA GLY A 290 -0.87 -5.38 3.86
C GLY A 290 -2.32 -5.37 3.37
N PHE A 291 -3.00 -6.51 3.41
CA PHE A 291 -4.42 -6.60 3.10
C PHE A 291 -5.29 -5.84 4.12
N ILE A 292 -4.96 -5.91 5.41
CA ILE A 292 -5.64 -5.13 6.45
C ILE A 292 -5.49 -3.63 6.19
N PHE A 293 -4.33 -3.18 5.72
CA PHE A 293 -4.13 -1.78 5.33
C PHE A 293 -5.03 -1.37 4.17
N CYS A 294 -5.23 -2.24 3.18
CA CYS A 294 -6.23 -1.99 2.13
C CYS A 294 -7.66 -1.93 2.68
N VAL A 295 -8.03 -2.83 3.60
CA VAL A 295 -9.33 -2.78 4.31
C VAL A 295 -9.46 -1.48 5.08
N SER A 296 -8.40 -1.01 5.75
CA SER A 296 -8.41 0.27 6.48
C SER A 296 -8.73 1.45 5.57
N ILE A 297 -8.17 1.48 4.36
CA ILE A 297 -8.49 2.50 3.36
C ILE A 297 -9.97 2.44 2.97
N ARG A 298 -10.50 1.23 2.75
CA ARG A 298 -11.92 1.05 2.44
C ARG A 298 -12.84 1.55 3.54
N LEU A 299 -12.45 1.40 4.81
CA LEU A 299 -13.24 1.78 5.97
C LEU A 299 -13.07 3.25 6.39
N THR A 300 -11.87 3.81 6.24
CA THR A 300 -11.53 5.17 6.71
C THR A 300 -11.50 6.21 5.60
N GLY A 301 -11.41 5.77 4.34
CA GLY A 301 -11.33 6.61 3.15
C GLY A 301 -9.91 7.14 2.85
N SER A 302 -8.87 6.67 3.55
CA SER A 302 -7.49 7.12 3.30
C SER A 302 -6.45 6.20 3.94
N ALA A 303 -5.18 6.31 3.50
CA ALA A 303 -4.07 5.50 3.99
C ALA A 303 -3.52 5.94 5.36
N TRP A 304 -4.00 7.03 5.95
CA TRP A 304 -3.40 7.58 7.17
C TRP A 304 -3.40 6.63 8.36
N TRP A 305 -4.43 5.77 8.49
CA TRP A 305 -4.45 4.75 9.53
C TRP A 305 -3.36 3.70 9.30
N ALA A 306 -3.18 3.25 8.07
CA ALA A 306 -2.16 2.28 7.70
C ALA A 306 -0.74 2.82 7.95
N ILE A 307 -0.45 4.06 7.51
CA ILE A 307 0.84 4.73 7.74
C ILE A 307 1.15 4.83 9.24
N GLY A 308 0.17 5.25 10.05
CA GLY A 308 0.36 5.35 11.50
C GLY A 308 0.58 3.99 12.16
N PHE A 309 -0.19 2.98 11.77
CA PHE A 309 -0.07 1.62 12.29
C PHE A 309 1.31 1.03 11.99
N HIS A 310 1.72 1.07 10.73
CA HIS A 310 3.01 0.57 10.25
C HIS A 310 4.16 1.20 11.03
N ALA A 311 4.26 2.53 10.99
CA ALA A 311 5.32 3.26 11.66
C ALA A 311 5.44 2.95 13.17
N SER A 312 4.31 2.75 13.85
CA SER A 312 4.31 2.49 15.29
C SER A 312 4.52 1.02 15.66
N TRP A 313 4.14 0.11 14.78
CA TRP A 313 4.44 -1.32 14.93
C TRP A 313 5.96 -1.52 14.91
N ASP A 314 6.64 -1.06 13.84
CA ASP A 314 8.09 -1.19 13.68
C ASP A 314 8.86 -0.43 14.76
N TRP A 315 8.40 0.78 15.12
CA TRP A 315 9.00 1.55 16.20
C TRP A 315 8.94 0.80 17.54
N ALA A 316 7.81 0.20 17.86
CA ALA A 316 7.66 -0.56 19.08
C ALA A 316 8.47 -1.86 19.03
N GLN A 317 8.50 -2.55 17.89
CA GLN A 317 9.26 -3.77 17.65
C GLN A 317 10.76 -3.53 17.83
N THR A 318 11.28 -2.58 17.07
CA THR A 318 12.70 -2.28 16.97
C THR A 318 13.23 -1.50 18.17
N PHE A 319 12.61 -0.33 18.47
CA PHE A 319 13.15 0.54 19.51
C PHE A 319 12.68 0.13 20.91
N PHE A 320 11.38 -0.04 21.11
CA PHE A 320 10.84 -0.22 22.45
C PHE A 320 11.15 -1.63 22.98
N TYR A 321 10.86 -2.68 22.23
CA TYR A 321 11.07 -4.06 22.64
C TYR A 321 12.46 -4.60 22.27
N GLY A 322 13.14 -4.04 21.29
CA GLY A 322 14.46 -4.51 20.84
C GLY A 322 14.41 -5.93 20.26
N THR A 323 13.29 -6.32 19.66
CA THR A 323 13.17 -7.57 18.90
C THR A 323 13.74 -7.38 17.50
N ALA A 324 14.06 -8.47 16.81
CA ALA A 324 14.34 -8.41 15.39
C ALA A 324 13.11 -7.85 14.65
N ASP A 325 13.35 -7.21 13.51
CA ASP A 325 12.35 -6.59 12.66
C ASP A 325 12.62 -7.05 11.23
N SER A 326 11.72 -7.84 10.68
CA SER A 326 11.85 -8.45 9.34
C SER A 326 13.24 -9.06 9.10
N GLY A 327 13.75 -9.79 10.09
CA GLY A 327 15.06 -10.45 10.04
C GLY A 327 16.26 -9.58 10.42
N LEU A 328 16.08 -8.31 10.76
CA LEU A 328 17.14 -7.37 11.12
C LEU A 328 17.22 -7.16 12.64
N ALA A 329 18.38 -7.41 13.24
CA ALA A 329 18.62 -7.20 14.67
C ALA A 329 19.00 -5.73 14.96
N PRO A 330 18.17 -4.98 15.74
CA PRO A 330 18.40 -3.55 15.95
C PRO A 330 19.54 -3.26 16.95
N LYS A 331 20.20 -2.12 16.74
CA LYS A 331 21.13 -1.53 17.71
C LYS A 331 20.55 -0.22 18.23
N GLY A 332 20.73 0.05 19.54
CA GLY A 332 20.20 1.28 20.15
C GLY A 332 18.68 1.19 20.41
N HIS A 333 18.27 0.10 21.02
CA HIS A 333 16.91 -0.19 21.48
C HIS A 333 16.78 0.01 23.01
N PHE A 334 15.58 0.18 23.48
CA PHE A 334 15.32 0.42 24.93
C PHE A 334 15.35 -0.87 25.75
N LEU A 335 14.46 -1.83 25.46
CA LEU A 335 14.45 -3.15 26.10
C LEU A 335 15.30 -4.13 25.29
N THR A 336 15.90 -5.08 25.95
CA THR A 336 16.55 -6.21 25.28
C THR A 336 15.61 -7.42 25.37
N THR A 337 15.45 -8.12 24.25
CA THR A 337 14.66 -9.34 24.19
C THR A 337 15.46 -10.47 23.53
N THR A 338 15.14 -11.70 23.88
CA THR A 338 15.77 -12.88 23.29
C THR A 338 14.69 -13.91 22.99
N PRO A 339 14.56 -14.34 21.70
CA PRO A 339 13.66 -15.42 21.34
C PRO A 339 14.12 -16.74 21.96
N ALA A 340 13.17 -17.59 22.32
CA ALA A 340 13.43 -18.87 22.99
C ALA A 340 12.56 -19.99 22.43
N GLY A 341 13.06 -21.23 22.52
CA GLY A 341 12.34 -22.42 22.05
C GLY A 341 12.30 -22.56 20.52
N ALA A 342 11.25 -23.23 20.02
CA ALA A 342 11.11 -23.49 18.60
C ALA A 342 10.81 -22.22 17.79
N THR A 343 11.51 -22.04 16.68
CA THR A 343 11.39 -20.87 15.77
C THR A 343 9.95 -20.62 15.32
N LEU A 344 9.19 -21.69 15.09
CA LEU A 344 7.77 -21.59 14.72
C LEU A 344 6.93 -20.76 15.71
N TRP A 345 7.29 -20.81 16.98
CA TRP A 345 6.56 -20.09 18.04
C TRP A 345 7.25 -18.78 18.45
N SER A 346 8.59 -18.77 18.45
CA SER A 346 9.35 -17.58 18.88
C SER A 346 9.55 -16.55 17.76
N GLY A 347 9.39 -16.94 16.49
CA GLY A 347 9.76 -16.15 15.31
C GLY A 347 11.26 -16.22 15.00
N GLY A 348 12.10 -16.62 15.93
CA GLY A 348 13.55 -16.77 15.73
C GLY A 348 14.23 -15.48 15.32
N SER A 349 15.00 -15.54 14.22
CA SER A 349 15.73 -14.40 13.65
C SER A 349 14.81 -13.38 12.96
N ASP A 350 13.64 -13.80 12.49
CA ASP A 350 12.67 -12.95 11.83
C ASP A 350 12.02 -11.94 12.81
N GLY A 351 11.92 -12.35 14.07
CA GLY A 351 11.26 -11.57 15.10
C GLY A 351 9.82 -12.02 15.36
N PRO A 352 9.03 -11.24 16.10
CA PRO A 352 7.64 -11.57 16.43
C PRO A 352 6.77 -11.89 15.21
N GLU A 353 7.05 -11.29 14.08
CA GLU A 353 6.33 -11.45 12.81
C GLU A 353 6.47 -12.84 12.21
N GLY A 354 7.62 -13.50 12.44
CA GLY A 354 7.88 -14.88 12.06
C GLY A 354 7.24 -15.92 12.97
N SER A 355 6.56 -15.52 14.04
CA SER A 355 5.86 -16.43 14.95
C SER A 355 4.47 -16.82 14.40
N LEU A 356 4.07 -18.07 14.62
CA LEU A 356 2.71 -18.52 14.30
C LEU A 356 1.63 -17.72 15.05
N LEU A 357 1.97 -17.08 16.18
CA LEU A 357 1.06 -16.20 16.92
C LEU A 357 0.69 -14.92 16.14
N ILE A 358 1.39 -14.60 15.05
CA ILE A 358 0.99 -13.49 14.18
C ILE A 358 -0.38 -13.74 13.53
N VAL A 359 -0.73 -14.99 13.23
CA VAL A 359 -2.00 -15.33 12.59
C VAL A 359 -3.21 -14.87 13.41
N PRO A 360 -3.39 -15.30 14.68
CA PRO A 360 -4.48 -14.78 15.50
C PRO A 360 -4.36 -13.26 15.74
N THR A 361 -3.15 -12.70 15.82
CA THR A 361 -2.93 -11.26 15.99
C THR A 361 -3.49 -10.48 14.79
N VAL A 362 -3.17 -10.87 13.57
CA VAL A 362 -3.68 -10.27 12.33
C VAL A 362 -5.21 -10.37 12.25
N LEU A 363 -5.79 -11.50 12.63
CA LEU A 363 -7.25 -11.66 12.68
C LEU A 363 -7.89 -10.74 13.72
N LEU A 364 -7.29 -10.57 14.89
CA LEU A 364 -7.76 -9.63 15.92
C LEU A 364 -7.67 -8.17 15.47
N ILE A 365 -6.60 -7.79 14.78
CA ILE A 365 -6.46 -6.45 14.18
C ILE A 365 -7.59 -6.20 13.17
N LEU A 366 -7.84 -7.16 12.28
CA LEU A 366 -8.91 -7.06 11.29
C LEU A 366 -10.29 -6.92 11.97
N LEU A 367 -10.56 -7.77 12.96
CA LEU A 367 -11.81 -7.71 13.71
C LEU A 367 -11.99 -6.37 14.42
N ALA A 368 -10.96 -5.88 15.12
CA ALA A 368 -10.99 -4.59 15.80
C ALA A 368 -11.25 -3.44 14.82
N LEU A 369 -10.57 -3.45 13.66
CA LEU A 369 -10.76 -2.47 12.61
C LEU A 369 -12.21 -2.46 12.09
N ILE A 370 -12.79 -3.63 11.83
CA ILE A 370 -14.19 -3.76 11.37
C ILE A 370 -15.16 -3.30 12.46
N LEU A 371 -14.94 -3.65 13.71
CA LEU A 371 -15.83 -3.24 14.81
C LEU A 371 -15.81 -1.72 15.03
N VAL A 372 -14.65 -1.08 14.93
CA VAL A 372 -14.49 0.36 15.16
C VAL A 372 -14.99 1.20 13.98
N TYR A 373 -14.68 0.77 12.76
CA TYR A 373 -14.92 1.57 11.56
C TYR A 373 -16.03 1.04 10.65
N GLY A 374 -16.35 -0.27 10.69
CA GLY A 374 -17.28 -0.90 9.74
C GLY A 374 -18.69 -0.33 9.76
N ARG A 375 -19.21 0.05 10.95
CA ARG A 375 -20.55 0.67 11.07
C ARG A 375 -20.64 2.09 10.50
N LYS A 376 -19.50 2.74 10.22
CA LYS A 376 -19.39 4.13 9.73
C LYS A 376 -18.96 4.22 8.28
N ALA A 377 -18.63 3.10 7.66
CA ALA A 377 -18.13 3.05 6.30
C ALA A 377 -19.25 3.36 5.31
N LYS A 378 -19.31 4.61 4.85
CA LYS A 378 -20.12 5.08 3.72
C LYS A 378 -19.26 5.50 2.54
N TYR A 379 -17.98 5.10 2.51
CA TYR A 379 -17.09 5.51 1.43
C TYR A 379 -17.36 4.65 0.21
N GLU A 380 -18.04 5.24 -0.77
CA GLU A 380 -18.15 4.68 -2.11
C GLU A 380 -16.97 5.19 -2.93
N PHE A 381 -16.12 4.29 -3.41
CA PHE A 381 -15.17 4.66 -4.45
C PHE A 381 -15.96 5.11 -5.68
N PRO A 382 -15.49 6.13 -6.43
CA PRO A 382 -16.09 6.50 -7.69
C PRO A 382 -16.29 5.23 -8.52
N SER A 383 -17.53 4.94 -8.90
CA SER A 383 -17.86 3.77 -9.71
C SER A 383 -17.01 3.83 -10.97
N THR A 384 -16.18 2.83 -11.19
CA THR A 384 -15.61 2.56 -12.50
C THR A 384 -16.74 2.08 -13.38
N THR A 385 -17.53 3.02 -13.94
CA THR A 385 -18.39 2.67 -15.08
C THR A 385 -17.48 2.24 -16.21
N ALA A 386 -17.61 0.97 -16.55
CA ALA A 386 -16.91 0.30 -17.63
C ALA A 386 -17.13 0.99 -18.97
#